data_d61aab80123316d7d85d1b4f8463493a
#
_entry.id   d61aab80123316d7d85d1b4f8463493a
#
_cell.length_a   1.000
_cell.length_b   1.000
_cell.length_c   1.000
_cell.angle_alpha   90.00
_cell.angle_beta   90.00
_cell.angle_gamma   90.00
#
_symmetry.space_group_name_H-M   'P 1'
#
loop_
_entity.id
_entity.type
_entity.pdbx_description
1 polymer ?
#
loop_
_entity_poly.entity_id
_entity_poly.type
_entity_poly.pdbx_seq_one_letter_code
_entity_poly.pdbx_strand_id
1 'polypeptide(L)'
;MKHPLHAPTALLLALAGCLAPTAAAQDSPSATSNDVRASVLGAPTLPELCAQYAADRGSLRRLYDYPFSDARQLRFEALGADWLAQLAAVDFDALDRGERVDWLLLRGEVQHDLDALAAGAEREREYGELVAFSAPLVALLEARSARALLTADEHRAVADTLAEASAALSDTRAAWKAAGEAEAEGADRVELSPSAARRASRDVGRLRSALQRWYAFSAEYDPLFTWWCEAPWDALSKELEGYARFLEETVGGFDPNDEDLLLGDPIGRTALLQDLAHERIAYSPEELIALAETELAWCNARRVEAATALGFGDDWRAAQEQVRAQHVAPGEQPALITSLSDASVEFLVARDLLRVPELAHETWRLGMMSPARQRFSPYFTGGEVISIAYPTAGMEHDAKLQAMRGNNRHFARATVHHELIPGHHLQGFMSDRWAPHRGMFRTPFLVEGWALYWELRLWDLGFAEGPEDELGMLFWRAHRAARILFSLNFHLGNWSPEECVEFLVANVGHAQRNAEAEVRRSIQGGYGPLYQAAYLLGGMQLYALHGELVERGTWSEADYHEAVLRQNSIPPDLIRALLTGAELTREQPLDWRFPGAAQTAR
;
A
#
# COMPACT_ATOMS: atom_id res chain seq x y z
N MET A 1 51.06 -18.04 -20.45
CA MET A 1 51.82 -17.76 -19.20
C MET A 1 50.80 -17.13 -18.24
N LYS A 2 50.49 -17.85 -17.18
CA LYS A 2 49.46 -17.45 -16.19
C LYS A 2 50.03 -16.39 -15.24
N HIS A 3 49.39 -15.24 -15.12
CA HIS A 3 49.59 -14.33 -13.99
C HIS A 3 48.36 -14.43 -13.10
N PRO A 4 48.53 -14.60 -11.80
CA PRO A 4 47.40 -14.61 -10.86
C PRO A 4 47.01 -13.16 -10.50
N LEU A 5 45.72 -12.91 -10.53
CA LEU A 5 45.08 -11.72 -9.98
C LEU A 5 45.20 -11.77 -8.45
N HIS A 6 45.92 -10.82 -7.86
CA HIS A 6 45.94 -10.57 -6.44
C HIS A 6 44.66 -9.77 -6.07
N ALA A 7 43.78 -10.40 -5.29
CA ALA A 7 42.68 -9.72 -4.64
C ALA A 7 43.20 -8.87 -3.45
N PRO A 8 42.69 -7.67 -3.21
CA PRO A 8 42.98 -6.92 -2.00
C PRO A 8 42.03 -7.35 -0.87
N THR A 9 42.36 -8.44 -0.20
CA THR A 9 41.53 -9.00 0.90
C THR A 9 42.11 -8.67 2.28
N ALA A 10 42.76 -7.54 2.46
CA ALA A 10 43.53 -7.30 3.69
C ALA A 10 42.96 -6.24 4.65
N LEU A 11 41.95 -5.43 4.26
CA LEU A 11 41.50 -4.33 5.12
C LEU A 11 40.17 -4.62 5.86
N LEU A 12 39.34 -5.53 5.38
CA LEU A 12 38.06 -5.89 6.00
C LEU A 12 38.21 -6.78 7.26
N LEU A 13 39.33 -7.46 7.44
CA LEU A 13 39.57 -8.35 8.59
C LEU A 13 40.02 -7.64 9.87
N ALA A 14 40.44 -6.38 9.81
CA ALA A 14 40.93 -5.63 10.99
C ALA A 14 39.77 -4.97 11.80
N LEU A 15 38.64 -4.70 11.20
CA LEU A 15 37.49 -4.09 11.90
C LEU A 15 36.55 -5.13 12.56
N ALA A 16 36.56 -6.36 12.12
CA ALA A 16 35.74 -7.44 12.71
C ALA A 16 36.37 -8.11 13.94
N GLY A 17 37.62 -7.81 14.27
CA GLY A 17 38.41 -8.51 15.30
C GLY A 17 38.33 -7.96 16.73
N CYS A 18 37.63 -6.83 16.99
CA CYS A 18 37.65 -6.17 18.29
C CYS A 18 36.34 -6.11 19.07
N LEU A 19 35.31 -6.87 18.70
CA LEU A 19 34.07 -6.95 19.48
C LEU A 19 33.78 -8.39 19.93
N ALA A 20 34.71 -8.98 20.67
CA ALA A 20 34.32 -10.00 21.64
C ALA A 20 33.77 -9.27 22.86
N PRO A 21 32.52 -9.48 23.30
CA PRO A 21 32.08 -8.94 24.57
C PRO A 21 32.87 -9.63 25.67
N THR A 22 33.74 -8.92 26.37
CA THR A 22 34.17 -9.35 27.70
C THR A 22 32.91 -9.43 28.55
N ALA A 23 32.45 -10.64 28.79
CA ALA A 23 31.43 -10.91 29.79
C ALA A 23 31.99 -10.45 31.14
N ALA A 24 31.71 -9.21 31.52
CA ALA A 24 31.71 -8.82 32.90
C ALA A 24 30.63 -9.65 33.56
N ALA A 25 31.00 -10.53 34.46
CA ALA A 25 30.08 -11.23 35.31
C ALA A 25 29.25 -10.17 36.05
N GLN A 26 28.05 -9.88 35.54
CA GLN A 26 27.05 -9.15 36.29
C GLN A 26 26.49 -10.16 37.30
N ASP A 27 26.64 -9.85 38.57
CA ASP A 27 25.97 -10.58 39.65
C ASP A 27 24.49 -10.73 39.29
N SER A 28 24.00 -11.96 39.13
CA SER A 28 22.60 -12.27 38.90
C SER A 28 21.79 -11.65 40.04
N PRO A 29 20.78 -10.81 39.74
CA PRO A 29 19.92 -10.27 40.79
C PRO A 29 19.28 -11.41 41.57
N SER A 30 19.18 -11.29 42.89
CA SER A 30 18.55 -12.30 43.76
C SER A 30 17.12 -12.62 43.28
N ALA A 31 16.66 -13.86 43.44
CA ALA A 31 15.32 -14.30 43.03
C ALA A 31 14.20 -13.36 43.52
N THR A 32 14.36 -12.77 44.69
CA THR A 32 13.44 -11.79 45.30
C THR A 32 13.32 -10.49 44.50
N SER A 33 14.36 -10.06 43.78
CA SER A 33 14.34 -8.85 42.92
C SER A 33 13.62 -9.10 41.59
N ASN A 34 13.73 -10.31 41.04
CA ASN A 34 13.01 -10.67 39.82
C ASN A 34 11.51 -10.89 40.10
N ASP A 35 11.18 -11.52 41.26
CA ASP A 35 9.79 -11.70 41.67
C ASP A 35 9.07 -10.36 41.92
N VAL A 36 9.76 -9.40 42.55
CA VAL A 36 9.20 -8.06 42.77
C VAL A 36 9.00 -7.31 41.43
N ARG A 37 9.95 -7.39 40.49
CA ARG A 37 9.78 -6.81 39.15
C ARG A 37 8.62 -7.44 38.40
N ALA A 38 8.52 -8.75 38.38
CA ALA A 38 7.42 -9.48 37.74
C ALA A 38 6.07 -9.14 38.38
N SER A 39 6.01 -8.97 39.70
CA SER A 39 4.76 -8.61 40.39
C SER A 39 4.33 -7.16 40.22
N VAL A 40 5.29 -6.26 40.00
CA VAL A 40 5.00 -4.80 39.82
C VAL A 40 4.74 -4.44 38.36
N LEU A 41 5.46 -5.04 37.41
CA LEU A 41 5.35 -4.73 36.00
C LEU A 41 4.32 -5.61 35.26
N GLY A 42 4.01 -6.81 35.80
CA GLY A 42 3.14 -7.78 35.13
C GLY A 42 3.76 -8.37 33.86
N ALA A 43 3.12 -9.37 33.29
CA ALA A 43 3.39 -9.78 31.91
C ALA A 43 2.72 -8.76 30.96
N PRO A 44 3.35 -8.39 29.83
CA PRO A 44 2.74 -7.48 28.88
C PRO A 44 1.45 -8.07 28.30
N THR A 45 0.43 -7.24 28.17
CA THR A 45 -0.84 -7.57 27.51
C THR A 45 -0.65 -7.63 25.99
N LEU A 46 -1.57 -8.27 25.25
CA LEU A 46 -1.51 -8.33 23.78
C LEU A 46 -1.47 -6.93 23.14
N PRO A 47 -2.28 -5.92 23.55
CA PRO A 47 -2.15 -4.56 23.08
C PRO A 47 -0.74 -3.95 23.28
N GLU A 48 -0.11 -4.23 24.42
CA GLU A 48 1.25 -3.77 24.69
C GLU A 48 2.29 -4.48 23.81
N LEU A 49 2.13 -5.79 23.57
CA LEU A 49 2.99 -6.55 22.64
C LEU A 49 2.87 -5.99 21.22
N CYS A 50 1.66 -5.68 20.75
CA CYS A 50 1.44 -5.03 19.45
C CYS A 50 2.20 -3.70 19.37
N ALA A 51 2.08 -2.83 20.39
CA ALA A 51 2.77 -1.55 20.44
C ALA A 51 4.30 -1.71 20.47
N GLN A 52 4.82 -2.70 21.21
CA GLN A 52 6.25 -2.99 21.27
C GLN A 52 6.78 -3.45 19.91
N TYR A 53 6.10 -4.41 19.25
CA TYR A 53 6.51 -4.84 17.90
C TYR A 53 6.55 -3.68 16.91
N ALA A 54 5.52 -2.85 16.89
CA ALA A 54 5.48 -1.67 16.04
C ALA A 54 6.65 -0.71 16.30
N ALA A 55 6.99 -0.49 17.59
CA ALA A 55 8.10 0.36 18.00
C ALA A 55 9.47 -0.22 17.62
N ASP A 56 9.68 -1.52 17.84
CA ASP A 56 10.91 -2.24 17.52
C ASP A 56 11.17 -2.24 16.00
N ARG A 57 10.16 -2.66 15.23
CA ARG A 57 10.17 -2.63 13.77
C ARG A 57 10.48 -1.23 13.25
N GLY A 58 9.78 -0.22 13.78
CA GLY A 58 9.98 1.18 13.40
C GLY A 58 11.39 1.67 13.71
N SER A 59 11.96 1.27 14.85
CA SER A 59 13.32 1.64 15.24
C SER A 59 14.37 1.04 14.30
N LEU A 60 14.21 -0.23 13.93
CA LEU A 60 15.11 -0.87 12.96
C LEU A 60 14.97 -0.28 11.56
N ARG A 61 13.75 0.04 11.10
CA ARG A 61 13.53 0.71 9.80
C ARG A 61 14.22 2.08 9.74
N ARG A 62 14.30 2.80 10.84
CA ARG A 62 15.04 4.08 10.90
C ARG A 62 16.56 3.90 10.99
N LEU A 63 17.03 2.80 11.61
CA LEU A 63 18.45 2.50 11.70
C LEU A 63 19.02 2.04 10.35
N TYR A 64 18.28 1.20 9.62
CA TYR A 64 18.65 0.63 8.34
C TYR A 64 17.81 1.27 7.21
N ASP A 65 17.98 2.60 7.01
CA ASP A 65 17.23 3.38 6.03
C ASP A 65 17.88 3.42 4.62
N TYR A 66 18.70 2.41 4.33
CA TYR A 66 19.46 2.23 3.08
C TYR A 66 19.25 0.82 2.49
N PRO A 67 19.37 0.67 1.14
CA PRO A 67 19.25 -0.62 0.45
C PRO A 67 20.55 -1.44 0.52
N PHE A 68 20.52 -2.66 -0.02
CA PHE A 68 21.68 -3.54 -0.28
C PHE A 68 22.43 -3.98 0.98
N SER A 69 21.79 -4.05 2.13
CA SER A 69 22.44 -4.40 3.40
C SER A 69 22.07 -5.80 3.86
N ASP A 70 23.04 -6.71 3.84
CA ASP A 70 22.90 -8.05 4.42
C ASP A 70 22.68 -7.99 5.94
N ALA A 71 23.33 -7.04 6.63
CA ALA A 71 23.14 -6.82 8.06
C ALA A 71 21.71 -6.41 8.40
N ARG A 72 21.08 -5.60 7.55
CA ARG A 72 19.66 -5.27 7.65
C ARG A 72 18.78 -6.52 7.51
N GLN A 73 19.02 -7.30 6.45
CA GLN A 73 18.29 -8.54 6.17
C GLN A 73 18.32 -9.47 7.40
N LEU A 74 19.52 -9.84 7.85
CA LEU A 74 19.73 -10.72 9.00
C LEU A 74 19.11 -10.16 10.29
N ARG A 75 19.17 -8.84 10.50
CA ARG A 75 18.62 -8.24 11.73
C ARG A 75 17.10 -8.26 11.76
N PHE A 76 16.43 -8.06 10.61
CA PHE A 76 14.97 -8.16 10.53
C PHE A 76 14.50 -9.63 10.61
N GLU A 77 15.23 -10.57 10.02
CA GLU A 77 14.96 -12.02 10.18
C GLU A 77 15.05 -12.42 11.66
N ALA A 78 16.08 -11.98 12.37
CA ALA A 78 16.23 -12.22 13.80
C ALA A 78 15.08 -11.59 14.60
N LEU A 79 14.66 -10.35 14.29
CA LEU A 79 13.52 -9.71 14.94
C LEU A 79 12.25 -10.57 14.77
N GLY A 80 11.95 -11.00 13.55
CA GLY A 80 10.78 -11.81 13.27
C GLY A 80 10.82 -13.15 14.00
N ALA A 81 11.97 -13.84 13.99
CA ALA A 81 12.15 -15.11 14.70
C ALA A 81 11.96 -14.96 16.21
N ASP A 82 12.53 -13.91 16.82
CA ASP A 82 12.41 -13.62 18.25
C ASP A 82 10.93 -13.36 18.62
N TRP A 83 10.21 -12.57 17.82
CA TRP A 83 8.79 -12.29 18.06
C TRP A 83 7.89 -13.50 17.86
N LEU A 84 8.13 -14.34 16.85
CA LEU A 84 7.39 -15.59 16.67
C LEU A 84 7.63 -16.56 17.84
N ALA A 85 8.86 -16.64 18.37
CA ALA A 85 9.18 -17.45 19.55
C ALA A 85 8.48 -16.92 20.81
N GLN A 86 8.44 -15.59 21.00
CA GLN A 86 7.74 -14.95 22.11
C GLN A 86 6.23 -15.23 22.04
N LEU A 87 5.61 -15.10 20.86
CA LEU A 87 4.20 -15.39 20.65
C LEU A 87 3.87 -16.88 20.86
N ALA A 88 4.77 -17.78 20.46
CA ALA A 88 4.58 -19.20 20.69
C ALA A 88 4.54 -19.58 22.19
N ALA A 89 5.22 -18.80 23.04
CA ALA A 89 5.24 -19.01 24.50
C ALA A 89 3.97 -18.48 25.21
N VAL A 90 3.13 -17.68 24.54
CA VAL A 90 1.85 -17.20 25.09
C VAL A 90 0.87 -18.37 25.24
N ASP A 91 0.22 -18.49 26.38
CA ASP A 91 -0.87 -19.47 26.58
C ASP A 91 -2.14 -18.95 25.87
N PHE A 92 -2.29 -19.35 24.60
CA PHE A 92 -3.39 -18.92 23.75
C PHE A 92 -4.77 -19.31 24.29
N ASP A 93 -4.87 -20.46 24.96
CA ASP A 93 -6.14 -20.97 25.46
C ASP A 93 -6.62 -20.20 26.70
N ALA A 94 -5.69 -19.57 27.43
CA ALA A 94 -6.01 -18.69 28.55
C ALA A 94 -6.45 -17.27 28.12
N LEU A 95 -6.22 -16.89 26.85
CA LEU A 95 -6.60 -15.58 26.31
C LEU A 95 -8.12 -15.46 26.15
N ASP A 96 -8.65 -14.26 26.38
CA ASP A 96 -10.00 -13.93 25.97
C ASP A 96 -10.14 -13.85 24.43
N ARG A 97 -11.37 -13.71 23.95
CA ARG A 97 -11.64 -13.69 22.51
C ARG A 97 -10.96 -12.52 21.77
N GLY A 98 -10.94 -11.34 22.36
CA GLY A 98 -10.30 -10.16 21.79
C GLY A 98 -8.79 -10.32 21.72
N GLU A 99 -8.21 -10.83 22.80
CA GLU A 99 -6.78 -11.13 22.90
C GLU A 99 -6.35 -12.24 21.92
N ARG A 100 -7.18 -13.26 21.68
CA ARG A 100 -6.90 -14.29 20.65
C ARG A 100 -6.83 -13.67 19.25
N VAL A 101 -7.71 -12.73 18.94
CA VAL A 101 -7.66 -12.01 17.67
C VAL A 101 -6.40 -11.16 17.59
N ASP A 102 -6.03 -10.43 18.63
CA ASP A 102 -4.81 -9.62 18.67
C ASP A 102 -3.55 -10.47 18.51
N TRP A 103 -3.53 -11.68 19.11
CA TRP A 103 -2.45 -12.64 18.93
C TRP A 103 -2.35 -13.12 17.47
N LEU A 104 -3.48 -13.47 16.85
CA LEU A 104 -3.53 -13.90 15.44
C LEU A 104 -3.07 -12.79 14.49
N LEU A 105 -3.51 -11.55 14.74
CA LEU A 105 -3.09 -10.37 13.99
C LEU A 105 -1.59 -10.14 14.09
N LEU A 106 -1.05 -10.12 15.31
CA LEU A 106 0.37 -9.87 15.52
C LEU A 106 1.24 -10.98 14.91
N ARG A 107 0.87 -12.25 15.08
CA ARG A 107 1.56 -13.36 14.43
C ARG A 107 1.53 -13.25 12.91
N GLY A 108 0.36 -12.93 12.35
CA GLY A 108 0.19 -12.72 10.90
C GLY A 108 1.04 -11.59 10.36
N GLU A 109 1.10 -10.46 11.07
CA GLU A 109 1.93 -9.31 10.70
C GLU A 109 3.43 -9.62 10.73
N VAL A 110 3.90 -10.33 11.79
CA VAL A 110 5.31 -10.74 11.87
C VAL A 110 5.67 -11.68 10.73
N GLN A 111 4.80 -12.64 10.40
CA GLN A 111 5.03 -13.56 9.29
C GLN A 111 5.03 -12.82 7.95
N HIS A 112 4.11 -11.90 7.73
CA HIS A 112 4.04 -11.07 6.53
C HIS A 112 5.29 -10.20 6.35
N ASP A 113 5.81 -9.58 7.43
CA ASP A 113 7.06 -8.83 7.38
C ASP A 113 8.25 -9.72 6.95
N LEU A 114 8.30 -10.99 7.42
CA LEU A 114 9.33 -11.97 7.00
C LEU A 114 9.18 -12.37 5.53
N ASP A 115 7.95 -12.66 5.09
CA ASP A 115 7.66 -13.04 3.71
C ASP A 115 7.98 -11.90 2.74
N ALA A 116 7.61 -10.66 3.09
CA ALA A 116 7.93 -9.46 2.32
C ALA A 116 9.44 -9.18 2.26
N LEU A 117 10.17 -9.46 3.36
CA LEU A 117 11.62 -9.34 3.40
C LEU A 117 12.28 -10.34 2.44
N ALA A 118 11.84 -11.60 2.44
CA ALA A 118 12.35 -12.65 1.55
C ALA A 118 12.03 -12.33 0.07
N ALA A 119 10.79 -11.93 -0.22
CA ALA A 119 10.39 -11.51 -1.58
C ALA A 119 11.18 -10.30 -2.07
N GLY A 120 11.46 -9.33 -1.19
CA GLY A 120 12.31 -8.17 -1.49
C GLY A 120 13.73 -8.57 -1.88
N ALA A 121 14.34 -9.48 -1.12
CA ALA A 121 15.67 -10.00 -1.41
C ALA A 121 15.74 -10.79 -2.74
N GLU A 122 14.68 -11.54 -3.09
CA GLU A 122 14.58 -12.23 -4.38
C GLU A 122 14.57 -11.23 -5.54
N ARG A 123 13.75 -10.20 -5.42
CA ARG A 123 13.62 -9.15 -6.45
C ARG A 123 14.88 -8.28 -6.58
N GLU A 124 15.64 -8.07 -5.50
CA GLU A 124 16.93 -7.38 -5.54
C GLU A 124 17.98 -8.19 -6.30
N ARG A 125 17.95 -9.53 -6.20
CA ARG A 125 18.85 -10.42 -6.96
C ARG A 125 18.70 -10.31 -8.47
N GLU A 126 17.53 -9.92 -9.00
CA GLU A 126 17.31 -9.73 -10.44
C GLU A 126 18.30 -8.72 -11.05
N TYR A 127 18.72 -7.71 -10.29
CA TYR A 127 19.67 -6.67 -10.74
C TYR A 127 20.93 -6.57 -9.89
N GLY A 128 21.23 -7.59 -9.09
CA GLY A 128 22.37 -7.61 -8.17
C GLY A 128 23.71 -7.33 -8.82
N GLU A 129 23.94 -7.85 -10.03
CA GLU A 129 25.19 -7.59 -10.78
C GLU A 129 25.35 -6.10 -11.15
N LEU A 130 24.25 -5.40 -11.42
CA LEU A 130 24.27 -3.96 -11.76
C LEU A 130 24.54 -3.07 -10.56
N VAL A 131 24.40 -3.59 -9.34
CA VAL A 131 24.58 -2.82 -8.10
C VAL A 131 25.73 -3.35 -7.24
N ALA A 132 26.55 -4.27 -7.74
CA ALA A 132 27.67 -4.88 -7.01
C ALA A 132 28.70 -3.86 -6.49
N PHE A 133 28.84 -2.70 -7.14
CA PHE A 133 29.66 -1.58 -6.69
C PHE A 133 29.22 -1.00 -5.33
N SER A 134 28.00 -1.26 -4.90
CA SER A 134 27.42 -0.70 -3.68
C SER A 134 27.99 -1.30 -2.39
N ALA A 135 28.50 -2.52 -2.40
CA ALA A 135 28.92 -3.25 -1.21
C ALA A 135 29.90 -2.47 -0.30
N PRO A 136 31.02 -1.86 -0.80
CA PRO A 136 31.90 -1.07 0.05
C PRO A 136 31.24 0.22 0.58
N LEU A 137 30.29 0.80 -0.15
CA LEU A 137 29.53 1.98 0.28
C LEU A 137 28.53 1.65 1.39
N VAL A 138 27.87 0.51 1.29
CA VAL A 138 26.96 -0.01 2.32
C VAL A 138 27.74 -0.29 3.61
N ALA A 139 28.97 -0.83 3.52
CA ALA A 139 29.82 -1.04 4.69
C ALA A 139 30.12 0.25 5.46
N LEU A 140 30.28 1.41 4.79
CA LEU A 140 30.41 2.71 5.46
C LEU A 140 29.14 3.10 6.22
N LEU A 141 27.96 2.84 5.66
CA LEU A 141 26.66 3.10 6.30
C LEU A 141 26.44 2.17 7.50
N GLU A 142 26.79 0.89 7.36
CA GLU A 142 26.71 -0.09 8.44
C GLU A 142 27.64 0.23 9.59
N ALA A 143 28.89 0.64 9.31
CA ALA A 143 29.84 1.10 10.31
C ALA A 143 29.27 2.29 11.11
N ARG A 144 28.66 3.27 10.46
CA ARG A 144 27.98 4.39 11.12
C ARG A 144 26.78 3.89 11.97
N SER A 145 25.98 2.99 11.44
CA SER A 145 24.85 2.41 12.20
C SER A 145 25.32 1.67 13.45
N ALA A 146 26.47 1.03 13.38
CA ALA A 146 27.17 0.42 14.53
C ALA A 146 27.87 1.44 15.43
N ARG A 147 27.79 2.73 15.11
CA ARG A 147 28.47 3.82 15.85
C ARG A 147 30.00 3.71 15.84
N ALA A 148 30.57 3.06 14.85
CA ALA A 148 31.99 3.10 14.59
C ALA A 148 32.37 4.52 14.10
N LEU A 149 33.19 5.21 14.87
CA LEU A 149 33.65 6.54 14.52
C LEU A 149 34.88 6.46 13.62
N LEU A 150 34.91 7.26 12.57
CA LEU A 150 36.07 7.38 11.70
C LEU A 150 37.17 8.14 12.43
N THR A 151 38.39 7.63 12.38
CA THR A 151 39.60 8.31 12.85
C THR A 151 40.22 9.11 11.71
N ALA A 152 41.07 10.07 12.04
CA ALA A 152 41.78 10.89 11.06
C ALA A 152 42.63 10.06 10.07
N ASP A 153 43.17 8.93 10.52
CA ASP A 153 43.96 8.03 9.67
C ASP A 153 43.10 7.23 8.67
N GLU A 154 41.81 7.07 8.96
CA GLU A 154 40.86 6.34 8.09
C GLU A 154 40.25 7.24 7.01
N HIS A 155 40.27 8.56 7.13
CA HIS A 155 39.66 9.47 6.16
C HIS A 155 40.19 9.29 4.73
N ARG A 156 41.48 8.99 4.59
CA ARG A 156 42.08 8.70 3.30
C ARG A 156 41.55 7.39 2.72
N ALA A 157 41.44 6.34 3.53
CA ALA A 157 40.92 5.05 3.09
C ALA A 157 39.44 5.17 2.67
N VAL A 158 38.66 6.01 3.38
CA VAL A 158 37.29 6.33 2.98
C VAL A 158 37.25 7.03 1.62
N ALA A 159 38.11 8.02 1.40
CA ALA A 159 38.21 8.72 0.11
C ALA A 159 38.58 7.76 -1.04
N ASP A 160 39.53 6.85 -0.79
CA ASP A 160 39.90 5.79 -1.74
C ASP A 160 38.71 4.87 -2.02
N THR A 161 37.93 4.47 -1.01
CA THR A 161 36.69 3.67 -1.16
C THR A 161 35.65 4.36 -2.05
N LEU A 162 35.42 5.68 -1.84
CA LEU A 162 34.49 6.45 -2.66
C LEU A 162 34.95 6.53 -4.13
N ALA A 163 36.26 6.71 -4.36
CA ALA A 163 36.85 6.76 -5.70
C ALA A 163 36.81 5.40 -6.40
N GLU A 164 37.10 4.31 -5.68
CA GLU A 164 37.03 2.94 -6.20
C GLU A 164 35.59 2.55 -6.57
N ALA A 165 34.62 2.92 -5.74
CA ALA A 165 33.21 2.68 -6.04
C ALA A 165 32.76 3.45 -7.30
N SER A 166 33.22 4.69 -7.49
CA SER A 166 32.94 5.47 -8.70
C SER A 166 33.55 4.80 -9.95
N ALA A 167 34.77 4.26 -9.86
CA ALA A 167 35.40 3.51 -10.94
C ALA A 167 34.63 2.22 -11.26
N ALA A 168 34.30 1.42 -10.23
CA ALA A 168 33.54 0.18 -10.39
C ALA A 168 32.15 0.41 -11.04
N LEU A 169 31.48 1.53 -10.73
CA LEU A 169 30.24 1.93 -11.35
C LEU A 169 30.41 2.25 -12.83
N SER A 170 31.48 2.97 -13.19
CA SER A 170 31.84 3.25 -14.58
C SER A 170 32.15 1.96 -15.37
N ASP A 171 32.86 1.02 -14.75
CA ASP A 171 33.19 -0.28 -15.33
C ASP A 171 31.92 -1.12 -15.55
N THR A 172 30.99 -1.16 -14.61
CA THR A 172 29.68 -1.84 -14.74
C THR A 172 28.90 -1.28 -15.94
N ARG A 173 28.87 0.06 -16.08
CA ARG A 173 28.21 0.72 -17.22
C ARG A 173 28.87 0.35 -18.55
N ALA A 174 30.20 0.32 -18.60
CA ALA A 174 30.95 -0.05 -19.81
C ALA A 174 30.73 -1.53 -20.17
N ALA A 175 30.73 -2.42 -19.18
CA ALA A 175 30.48 -3.84 -19.38
C ALA A 175 29.07 -4.09 -19.94
N TRP A 176 28.05 -3.39 -19.42
CA TRP A 176 26.69 -3.49 -19.93
C TRP A 176 26.57 -3.06 -21.40
N LYS A 177 27.22 -1.95 -21.78
CA LYS A 177 27.21 -1.47 -23.15
C LYS A 177 27.93 -2.44 -24.09
N ALA A 178 29.10 -2.98 -23.69
CA ALA A 178 29.83 -3.97 -24.46
C ALA A 178 29.04 -5.28 -24.65
N ALA A 179 28.28 -5.70 -23.61
CA ALA A 179 27.42 -6.88 -23.73
C ALA A 179 26.26 -6.62 -24.74
N GLY A 180 25.69 -5.43 -24.81
CA GLY A 180 24.68 -5.06 -25.80
C GLY A 180 25.22 -5.01 -27.23
N GLU A 181 26.50 -4.61 -27.42
CA GLU A 181 27.16 -4.66 -28.72
C GLU A 181 27.43 -6.13 -29.16
N ALA A 182 27.83 -6.99 -28.23
CA ALA A 182 28.03 -8.42 -28.48
C ALA A 182 26.72 -9.17 -28.78
N GLU A 183 25.62 -8.79 -28.17
CA GLU A 183 24.26 -9.30 -28.46
C GLU A 183 23.84 -9.00 -29.90
N ALA A 184 24.13 -7.79 -30.39
CA ALA A 184 23.89 -7.42 -31.78
C ALA A 184 24.68 -8.29 -32.76
N GLU A 185 25.74 -8.99 -32.30
CA GLU A 185 26.55 -9.97 -33.05
C GLU A 185 26.10 -11.42 -32.79
N GLY A 186 25.04 -11.68 -31.99
CA GLY A 186 24.44 -13.00 -31.77
C GLY A 186 24.82 -13.69 -30.47
N ALA A 187 25.34 -12.97 -29.47
CA ALA A 187 25.58 -13.49 -28.12
C ALA A 187 24.30 -13.36 -27.24
N ASP A 188 24.06 -14.32 -26.34
CA ASP A 188 22.98 -14.24 -25.37
C ASP A 188 23.29 -13.18 -24.31
N ARG A 189 22.31 -12.33 -24.00
CA ARG A 189 22.34 -11.36 -22.91
C ARG A 189 21.20 -11.61 -21.93
N VAL A 190 21.45 -11.38 -20.65
CA VAL A 190 20.40 -11.35 -19.63
C VAL A 190 19.61 -10.05 -19.81
N GLU A 191 18.39 -10.15 -20.37
CA GLU A 191 17.47 -9.02 -20.43
C GLU A 191 16.92 -8.72 -19.03
N LEU A 192 17.04 -7.46 -18.62
CA LEU A 192 16.39 -6.97 -17.42
C LEU A 192 15.07 -6.29 -17.80
N SER A 193 13.98 -6.66 -17.13
CA SER A 193 12.69 -6.02 -17.41
C SER A 193 12.72 -4.52 -17.06
N PRO A 194 11.94 -3.68 -17.78
CA PRO A 194 11.84 -2.24 -17.45
C PRO A 194 11.47 -1.98 -15.99
N SER A 195 10.62 -2.82 -15.39
CA SER A 195 10.25 -2.71 -13.99
C SER A 195 11.40 -3.02 -13.03
N ALA A 196 12.23 -4.02 -13.34
CA ALA A 196 13.43 -4.35 -12.56
C ALA A 196 14.50 -3.24 -12.68
N ALA A 197 14.71 -2.69 -13.88
CA ALA A 197 15.58 -1.53 -14.10
C ALA A 197 15.12 -0.31 -13.30
N ARG A 198 13.81 -0.06 -13.25
CA ARG A 198 13.21 1.01 -12.43
C ARG A 198 13.42 0.77 -10.93
N ARG A 199 13.32 -0.49 -10.45
CA ARG A 199 13.62 -0.83 -9.05
C ARG A 199 15.10 -0.55 -8.74
N ALA A 200 16.00 -1.04 -9.58
CA ALA A 200 17.44 -0.79 -9.44
C ALA A 200 17.78 0.72 -9.39
N SER A 201 17.21 1.51 -10.32
CA SER A 201 17.37 2.97 -10.33
C SER A 201 16.90 3.62 -9.02
N ARG A 202 15.73 3.25 -8.54
CA ARG A 202 15.16 3.76 -7.28
C ARG A 202 16.06 3.43 -6.08
N ASP A 203 16.59 2.21 -6.03
CA ASP A 203 17.45 1.77 -4.93
C ASP A 203 18.82 2.43 -4.98
N VAL A 204 19.40 2.66 -6.16
CA VAL A 204 20.59 3.51 -6.32
C VAL A 204 20.33 4.95 -5.83
N GLY A 205 19.17 5.51 -6.14
CA GLY A 205 18.74 6.83 -5.62
C GLY A 205 18.62 6.85 -4.09
N ARG A 206 18.09 5.78 -3.48
CA ARG A 206 18.02 5.62 -2.02
C ARG A 206 19.41 5.50 -1.39
N LEU A 207 20.30 4.71 -1.99
CA LEU A 207 21.69 4.58 -1.58
C LEU A 207 22.39 5.95 -1.61
N ARG A 208 22.28 6.69 -2.73
CA ARG A 208 22.83 8.04 -2.85
C ARG A 208 22.33 8.97 -1.75
N SER A 209 21.04 8.94 -1.46
CA SER A 209 20.42 9.75 -0.42
C SER A 209 20.94 9.39 1.00
N ALA A 210 21.16 8.11 1.28
CA ALA A 210 21.72 7.65 2.53
C ALA A 210 23.20 8.08 2.68
N LEU A 211 23.98 7.94 1.61
CA LEU A 211 25.38 8.39 1.56
C LEU A 211 25.50 9.92 1.69
N GLN A 212 24.57 10.69 1.13
CA GLN A 212 24.53 12.15 1.31
C GLN A 212 24.38 12.52 2.80
N ARG A 213 23.47 11.84 3.51
CA ARG A 213 23.29 12.06 4.95
C ARG A 213 24.50 11.59 5.77
N TRP A 214 25.15 10.53 5.33
CA TRP A 214 26.39 10.02 5.93
C TRP A 214 27.54 11.01 5.74
N TYR A 215 27.75 11.50 4.52
CA TYR A 215 28.79 12.47 4.19
C TYR A 215 28.58 13.80 4.92
N ALA A 216 27.40 14.38 4.84
CA ALA A 216 27.05 15.65 5.45
C ALA A 216 27.30 15.65 6.97
N PHE A 217 27.06 14.52 7.64
CA PHE A 217 27.30 14.40 9.07
C PHE A 217 28.76 14.73 9.47
N SER A 218 29.74 14.24 8.71
CA SER A 218 31.17 14.49 9.04
C SER A 218 31.71 15.75 8.38
N ALA A 219 31.31 16.07 7.14
CA ALA A 219 31.83 17.21 6.38
C ALA A 219 31.52 18.56 7.01
N GLU A 220 30.43 18.68 7.78
CA GLU A 220 30.06 19.95 8.42
C GLU A 220 30.92 20.32 9.66
N TYR A 221 31.63 19.36 10.26
CA TYR A 221 32.39 19.62 11.49
C TYR A 221 33.82 19.09 11.50
N ASP A 222 34.20 18.18 10.59
CA ASP A 222 35.55 17.61 10.49
C ASP A 222 36.28 18.12 9.23
N PRO A 223 37.19 19.13 9.37
CA PRO A 223 37.89 19.69 8.23
C PRO A 223 38.82 18.69 7.53
N LEU A 224 39.35 17.70 8.25
CA LEU A 224 40.24 16.71 7.66
C LEU A 224 39.47 15.65 6.86
N PHE A 225 38.28 15.25 7.34
CA PHE A 225 37.36 14.44 6.59
C PHE A 225 36.96 15.16 5.30
N THR A 226 36.57 16.42 5.40
CA THR A 226 36.17 17.22 4.22
C THR A 226 37.33 17.33 3.23
N TRP A 227 38.55 17.60 3.72
CA TRP A 227 39.74 17.67 2.86
C TRP A 227 39.95 16.40 2.00
N TRP A 228 39.79 15.22 2.61
CA TRP A 228 40.00 13.95 1.89
C TRP A 228 38.79 13.55 1.01
N CYS A 229 37.59 13.74 1.52
CA CYS A 229 36.40 13.09 0.98
C CYS A 229 35.56 13.98 0.05
N GLU A 230 35.74 15.32 0.06
CA GLU A 230 34.88 16.23 -0.74
C GLU A 230 34.90 15.90 -2.24
N ALA A 231 36.06 15.89 -2.85
CA ALA A 231 36.18 15.65 -4.28
C ALA A 231 35.76 14.23 -4.70
N PRO A 232 36.16 13.13 -4.00
CA PRO A 232 35.65 11.79 -4.28
C PRO A 232 34.13 11.65 -4.08
N TRP A 233 33.58 12.30 -3.05
CA TRP A 233 32.14 12.31 -2.80
C TRP A 233 31.36 13.02 -3.93
N ASP A 234 31.78 14.20 -4.33
CA ASP A 234 31.13 14.97 -5.40
C ASP A 234 31.13 14.19 -6.72
N ALA A 235 32.26 13.52 -7.04
CA ALA A 235 32.36 12.67 -8.20
C ALA A 235 31.39 11.47 -8.13
N LEU A 236 31.43 10.71 -7.03
CA LEU A 236 30.55 9.56 -6.82
C LEU A 236 29.07 9.93 -6.82
N SER A 237 28.70 11.01 -6.11
CA SER A 237 27.31 11.47 -6.04
C SER A 237 26.72 11.79 -7.42
N LYS A 238 27.53 12.43 -8.28
CA LYS A 238 27.16 12.73 -9.67
C LYS A 238 27.08 11.46 -10.52
N GLU A 239 28.02 10.53 -10.34
CA GLU A 239 28.01 9.26 -11.06
C GLU A 239 26.81 8.39 -10.67
N LEU A 240 26.44 8.32 -9.38
CA LEU A 240 25.24 7.62 -8.91
C LEU A 240 23.95 8.19 -9.54
N GLU A 241 23.85 9.53 -9.65
CA GLU A 241 22.73 10.18 -10.31
C GLU A 241 22.66 9.84 -11.81
N GLY A 242 23.80 9.91 -12.49
CA GLY A 242 23.91 9.53 -13.91
C GLY A 242 23.68 8.04 -14.13
N TYR A 243 24.02 7.20 -13.14
CA TYR A 243 23.79 5.76 -13.21
C TYR A 243 22.32 5.39 -13.04
N ALA A 244 21.61 6.04 -12.14
CA ALA A 244 20.18 5.86 -12.00
C ALA A 244 19.44 6.13 -13.31
N ARG A 245 19.79 7.20 -14.02
CA ARG A 245 19.26 7.48 -15.37
C ARG A 245 19.66 6.43 -16.40
N PHE A 246 20.91 5.99 -16.37
CA PHE A 246 21.38 4.93 -17.26
C PHE A 246 20.57 3.63 -17.08
N LEU A 247 20.22 3.28 -15.84
CA LEU A 247 19.36 2.13 -15.56
C LEU A 247 17.97 2.29 -16.18
N GLU A 248 17.40 3.48 -16.16
CA GLU A 248 16.08 3.76 -16.74
C GLU A 248 16.12 3.84 -18.27
N GLU A 249 16.98 4.72 -18.81
CA GLU A 249 17.01 5.04 -20.24
C GLU A 249 17.66 3.95 -21.11
N THR A 250 18.76 3.35 -20.61
CA THR A 250 19.55 2.40 -21.40
C THR A 250 19.25 0.94 -21.07
N VAL A 251 19.14 0.61 -19.78
CA VAL A 251 18.86 -0.77 -19.35
C VAL A 251 17.38 -1.06 -19.45
N GLY A 252 16.53 -0.17 -18.93
CA GLY A 252 15.07 -0.30 -18.91
C GLY A 252 14.40 0.14 -20.22
N GLY A 253 15.09 0.92 -21.07
CA GLY A 253 14.59 1.35 -22.37
C GLY A 253 13.43 2.33 -22.35
N PHE A 254 13.27 3.12 -21.26
CA PHE A 254 12.18 4.10 -21.12
C PHE A 254 12.69 5.49 -20.73
N ASP A 255 11.96 6.52 -21.11
CA ASP A 255 12.23 7.89 -20.64
C ASP A 255 11.56 8.12 -19.28
N PRO A 256 12.35 8.38 -18.21
CA PRO A 256 11.79 8.66 -16.88
C PRO A 256 11.02 9.98 -16.80
N ASN A 257 11.17 10.88 -17.79
CA ASN A 257 10.44 12.14 -17.85
C ASN A 257 9.15 12.05 -18.67
N ASP A 258 8.86 10.90 -19.27
CA ASP A 258 7.60 10.69 -19.97
C ASP A 258 6.44 10.65 -18.95
N GLU A 259 5.66 11.71 -18.90
CA GLU A 259 4.50 11.84 -18.02
C GLU A 259 3.37 10.86 -18.37
N ASP A 260 3.35 10.35 -19.60
CA ASP A 260 2.33 9.43 -20.08
C ASP A 260 2.75 7.95 -19.93
N LEU A 261 3.99 7.67 -19.57
CA LEU A 261 4.49 6.31 -19.34
C LEU A 261 3.65 5.55 -18.32
N LEU A 262 3.15 4.40 -18.74
CA LEU A 262 2.47 3.42 -17.89
C LEU A 262 3.39 2.22 -17.67
N LEU A 263 4.20 2.28 -16.63
CA LEU A 263 5.12 1.21 -16.25
C LEU A 263 4.80 0.71 -14.85
N GLY A 264 4.23 -0.47 -14.75
CA GLY A 264 3.96 -1.16 -13.49
C GLY A 264 4.95 -2.29 -13.22
N ASP A 265 4.75 -2.96 -12.09
CA ASP A 265 5.63 -4.01 -11.60
C ASP A 265 4.79 -5.22 -11.13
N PRO A 266 4.41 -6.12 -12.04
CA PRO A 266 3.59 -7.28 -11.71
C PRO A 266 4.33 -8.21 -10.74
N ILE A 267 3.62 -8.70 -9.70
CA ILE A 267 4.22 -9.51 -8.63
C ILE A 267 4.09 -11.03 -8.85
N GLY A 268 3.27 -11.43 -9.78
CA GLY A 268 3.02 -12.84 -10.08
C GLY A 268 2.05 -13.53 -9.12
N ARG A 269 1.63 -14.74 -9.52
CA ARG A 269 0.58 -15.51 -8.81
C ARG A 269 0.99 -15.92 -7.39
N THR A 270 2.24 -16.31 -7.18
CA THR A 270 2.72 -16.76 -5.86
C THR A 270 2.63 -15.64 -4.82
N ALA A 271 3.12 -14.45 -5.15
CA ALA A 271 3.06 -13.30 -4.26
C ALA A 271 1.61 -12.84 -4.03
N LEU A 272 0.74 -12.86 -5.05
CA LEU A 272 -0.69 -12.57 -4.87
C LEU A 272 -1.36 -13.53 -3.87
N LEU A 273 -1.04 -14.82 -3.92
CA LEU A 273 -1.59 -15.79 -2.96
C LEU A 273 -1.09 -15.55 -1.53
N GLN A 274 0.16 -15.12 -1.37
CA GLN A 274 0.71 -14.75 -0.06
C GLN A 274 0.00 -13.51 0.49
N ASP A 275 -0.19 -12.47 -0.34
CA ASP A 275 -0.91 -11.26 0.05
C ASP A 275 -2.38 -11.56 0.38
N LEU A 276 -3.07 -12.40 -0.39
CA LEU A 276 -4.44 -12.85 -0.11
C LEU A 276 -4.53 -13.62 1.22
N ALA A 277 -3.55 -14.47 1.51
CA ALA A 277 -3.52 -15.20 2.77
C ALA A 277 -3.29 -14.26 3.97
N HIS A 278 -2.42 -13.25 3.83
CA HIS A 278 -2.22 -12.21 4.84
C HIS A 278 -3.51 -11.43 5.11
N GLU A 279 -4.21 -11.02 4.05
CA GLU A 279 -5.51 -10.32 4.14
C GLU A 279 -6.68 -11.25 4.50
N ARG A 280 -6.40 -12.52 4.76
CA ARG A 280 -7.37 -13.56 5.14
C ARG A 280 -8.50 -13.73 4.13
N ILE A 281 -8.14 -13.78 2.86
CA ILE A 281 -9.06 -14.03 1.72
C ILE A 281 -8.90 -15.48 1.24
N ALA A 282 -9.95 -16.29 1.39
CA ALA A 282 -9.96 -17.74 1.07
C ALA A 282 -10.27 -18.03 -0.42
N TYR A 283 -9.73 -17.22 -1.33
CA TYR A 283 -9.95 -17.31 -2.77
C TYR A 283 -8.63 -17.27 -3.53
N SER A 284 -8.59 -17.92 -4.68
CA SER A 284 -7.52 -17.69 -5.65
C SER A 284 -7.78 -16.40 -6.47
N PRO A 285 -6.74 -15.81 -7.08
CA PRO A 285 -6.92 -14.66 -7.96
C PRO A 285 -7.93 -14.93 -9.09
N GLU A 286 -7.92 -16.14 -9.65
CA GLU A 286 -8.80 -16.55 -10.75
C GLU A 286 -10.27 -16.62 -10.30
N GLU A 287 -10.52 -17.11 -9.07
CA GLU A 287 -11.88 -17.13 -8.50
C GLU A 287 -12.39 -15.70 -8.23
N LEU A 288 -11.51 -14.79 -7.80
CA LEU A 288 -11.86 -13.38 -7.60
C LEU A 288 -12.15 -12.66 -8.92
N ILE A 289 -11.42 -12.99 -9.98
CA ILE A 289 -11.69 -12.51 -11.35
C ILE A 289 -13.08 -12.95 -11.78
N ALA A 290 -13.42 -14.24 -11.66
CA ALA A 290 -14.74 -14.77 -12.03
C ALA A 290 -15.88 -14.13 -11.22
N LEU A 291 -15.65 -13.86 -9.93
CA LEU A 291 -16.59 -13.15 -9.09
C LEU A 291 -16.81 -11.71 -9.59
N ALA A 292 -15.75 -11.00 -9.95
CA ALA A 292 -15.81 -9.64 -10.46
C ALA A 292 -16.47 -9.55 -11.85
N GLU A 293 -16.27 -10.54 -12.71
CA GLU A 293 -16.98 -10.66 -14.00
C GLU A 293 -18.49 -10.75 -13.79
N THR A 294 -18.93 -11.56 -12.81
CA THR A 294 -20.33 -11.68 -12.43
C THR A 294 -20.91 -10.35 -11.95
N GLU A 295 -20.18 -9.63 -11.11
CA GLU A 295 -20.57 -8.30 -10.62
C GLU A 295 -20.67 -7.27 -11.74
N LEU A 296 -19.71 -7.26 -12.66
CA LEU A 296 -19.71 -6.34 -13.80
C LEU A 296 -20.88 -6.63 -14.74
N ALA A 297 -21.19 -7.91 -14.99
CA ALA A 297 -22.34 -8.32 -15.81
C ALA A 297 -23.66 -7.87 -15.16
N TRP A 298 -23.81 -8.01 -13.85
CA TRP A 298 -24.96 -7.51 -13.10
C TRP A 298 -25.08 -5.97 -13.22
N CYS A 299 -23.98 -5.23 -13.03
CA CYS A 299 -23.98 -3.78 -13.21
C CYS A 299 -24.42 -3.36 -14.61
N ASN A 300 -23.94 -4.06 -15.65
CA ASN A 300 -24.30 -3.75 -17.03
C ASN A 300 -25.77 -3.99 -17.31
N ALA A 301 -26.36 -5.07 -16.77
CA ALA A 301 -27.80 -5.31 -16.89
C ALA A 301 -28.63 -4.17 -16.24
N ARG A 302 -28.27 -3.74 -15.03
CA ARG A 302 -28.95 -2.64 -14.33
C ARG A 302 -28.75 -1.28 -15.03
N ARG A 303 -27.58 -1.03 -15.62
CA ARG A 303 -27.34 0.18 -16.45
C ARG A 303 -28.27 0.25 -17.66
N VAL A 304 -28.53 -0.88 -18.32
CA VAL A 304 -29.48 -0.95 -19.43
C VAL A 304 -30.90 -0.66 -18.95
N GLU A 305 -31.30 -1.16 -17.79
CA GLU A 305 -32.63 -0.87 -17.20
C GLU A 305 -32.77 0.64 -16.90
N ALA A 306 -31.79 1.25 -16.24
CA ALA A 306 -31.79 2.68 -15.96
C ALA A 306 -31.74 3.53 -17.24
N ALA A 307 -30.96 3.15 -18.25
CA ALA A 307 -30.91 3.81 -19.55
C ALA A 307 -32.27 3.72 -20.28
N THR A 308 -32.94 2.56 -20.23
CA THR A 308 -34.29 2.36 -20.80
C THR A 308 -35.29 3.29 -20.10
N ALA A 309 -35.23 3.41 -18.77
CA ALA A 309 -36.10 4.32 -18.02
C ALA A 309 -35.89 5.79 -18.41
N LEU A 310 -34.67 6.19 -18.79
CA LEU A 310 -34.32 7.50 -19.29
C LEU A 310 -34.64 7.71 -20.79
N GLY A 311 -35.13 6.68 -21.50
CA GLY A 311 -35.49 6.78 -22.91
C GLY A 311 -34.36 6.49 -23.91
N PHE A 312 -33.22 5.94 -23.45
CA PHE A 312 -32.07 5.58 -24.28
C PHE A 312 -32.06 4.11 -24.74
N GLY A 313 -33.06 3.32 -24.39
CA GLY A 313 -33.05 1.89 -24.69
C GLY A 313 -31.89 1.18 -24.04
N ASP A 314 -31.12 0.43 -24.82
CA ASP A 314 -29.91 -0.29 -24.34
C ASP A 314 -28.62 0.52 -24.38
N ASP A 315 -28.64 1.74 -24.87
CA ASP A 315 -27.48 2.64 -24.93
C ASP A 315 -27.21 3.32 -23.58
N TRP A 316 -26.74 2.53 -22.61
CA TRP A 316 -26.38 3.05 -21.30
C TRP A 316 -25.24 4.07 -21.35
N ARG A 317 -24.39 4.05 -22.41
CA ARG A 317 -23.31 5.03 -22.56
C ARG A 317 -23.84 6.41 -22.86
N ALA A 318 -24.80 6.52 -23.79
CA ALA A 318 -25.47 7.78 -24.09
C ALA A 318 -26.23 8.31 -22.86
N ALA A 319 -26.91 7.43 -22.11
CA ALA A 319 -27.59 7.80 -20.88
C ALA A 319 -26.60 8.32 -19.82
N GLN A 320 -25.50 7.62 -19.61
CA GLN A 320 -24.43 8.02 -18.66
C GLN A 320 -23.83 9.37 -19.06
N GLU A 321 -23.66 9.62 -20.35
CA GLU A 321 -23.12 10.87 -20.84
C GLU A 321 -24.08 12.06 -20.63
N GLN A 322 -25.39 11.84 -20.77
CA GLN A 322 -26.41 12.80 -20.38
C GLN A 322 -26.38 13.10 -18.88
N VAL A 323 -26.24 12.06 -18.04
CA VAL A 323 -26.13 12.20 -16.57
C VAL A 323 -24.88 13.02 -16.19
N ARG A 324 -23.74 12.75 -16.84
CA ARG A 324 -22.51 13.52 -16.65
C ARG A 324 -22.66 15.00 -16.95
N ALA A 325 -23.51 15.37 -17.92
CA ALA A 325 -23.76 16.76 -18.26
C ALA A 325 -24.55 17.52 -17.18
N GLN A 326 -25.16 16.83 -16.23
CA GLN A 326 -25.95 17.42 -15.13
C GLN A 326 -25.07 17.82 -13.93
N HIS A 327 -24.01 18.56 -14.18
CA HIS A 327 -23.15 19.10 -13.14
C HIS A 327 -23.65 20.46 -12.65
N VAL A 328 -23.32 20.82 -11.41
CA VAL A 328 -23.60 22.14 -10.84
C VAL A 328 -22.74 23.23 -11.50
N ALA A 329 -23.11 24.47 -11.35
CA ALA A 329 -22.30 25.59 -11.84
C ALA A 329 -20.95 25.70 -11.10
N PRO A 330 -19.93 26.30 -11.71
CA PRO A 330 -18.66 26.54 -11.03
C PRO A 330 -18.84 27.33 -9.74
N GLY A 331 -18.28 26.85 -8.64
CA GLY A 331 -18.41 27.43 -7.30
C GLY A 331 -19.55 26.84 -6.46
N GLU A 332 -20.47 26.06 -7.02
CA GLU A 332 -21.59 25.48 -6.29
C GLU A 332 -21.28 24.06 -5.74
N GLN A 333 -20.16 23.45 -6.09
CA GLN A 333 -19.80 22.11 -5.60
C GLN A 333 -19.73 21.99 -4.07
N PRO A 334 -19.19 22.97 -3.31
CA PRO A 334 -19.22 22.89 -1.84
C PRO A 334 -20.63 22.76 -1.27
N ALA A 335 -21.59 23.54 -1.78
CA ALA A 335 -22.99 23.47 -1.37
C ALA A 335 -23.62 22.11 -1.73
N LEU A 336 -23.35 21.58 -2.91
CA LEU A 336 -23.79 20.24 -3.31
C LEU A 336 -23.25 19.17 -2.37
N ILE A 337 -21.96 19.17 -2.05
CA ILE A 337 -21.34 18.18 -1.15
C ILE A 337 -21.97 18.23 0.23
N THR A 338 -22.16 19.45 0.78
CA THR A 338 -22.82 19.61 2.08
C THR A 338 -24.24 19.04 2.05
N SER A 339 -25.05 19.36 1.04
CA SER A 339 -26.43 18.86 0.94
C SER A 339 -26.49 17.34 0.78
N LEU A 340 -25.55 16.73 0.07
CA LEU A 340 -25.48 15.27 -0.09
C LEU A 340 -25.01 14.58 1.20
N SER A 341 -24.12 15.20 1.98
CA SER A 341 -23.72 14.72 3.30
C SER A 341 -24.90 14.73 4.27
N ASP A 342 -25.63 15.85 4.33
CA ASP A 342 -26.81 15.99 5.21
C ASP A 342 -27.89 14.97 4.84
N ALA A 343 -28.19 14.82 3.55
CA ALA A 343 -29.16 13.82 3.05
C ALA A 343 -28.75 12.38 3.42
N SER A 344 -27.46 12.07 3.37
CA SER A 344 -26.94 10.77 3.79
C SER A 344 -27.17 10.51 5.29
N VAL A 345 -26.81 11.47 6.14
CA VAL A 345 -27.00 11.36 7.60
C VAL A 345 -28.49 11.27 7.96
N GLU A 346 -29.34 12.11 7.37
CA GLU A 346 -30.80 12.04 7.56
C GLU A 346 -31.37 10.68 7.17
N PHE A 347 -30.93 10.12 6.03
CA PHE A 347 -31.37 8.81 5.56
C PHE A 347 -31.03 7.69 6.54
N LEU A 348 -29.80 7.70 7.08
CA LEU A 348 -29.30 6.71 8.04
C LEU A 348 -30.04 6.79 9.39
N VAL A 349 -30.17 8.00 9.93
CA VAL A 349 -30.78 8.25 11.24
C VAL A 349 -32.28 7.95 11.20
N ALA A 350 -32.99 8.39 10.15
CA ALA A 350 -34.43 8.17 10.00
C ALA A 350 -34.81 6.67 9.94
N ARG A 351 -33.87 5.80 9.61
CA ARG A 351 -34.07 4.34 9.48
C ARG A 351 -33.39 3.53 10.59
N ASP A 352 -32.81 4.20 11.58
CA ASP A 352 -32.04 3.56 12.66
C ASP A 352 -30.97 2.57 12.14
N LEU A 353 -30.31 2.95 11.05
CA LEU A 353 -29.29 2.11 10.43
C LEU A 353 -27.94 2.22 11.15
N LEU A 354 -27.61 3.40 11.64
CA LEU A 354 -26.30 3.70 12.20
C LEU A 354 -26.39 4.80 13.27
N ARG A 355 -25.67 4.62 14.37
CA ARG A 355 -25.48 5.68 15.36
C ARG A 355 -24.37 6.61 14.91
N VAL A 356 -24.74 7.83 14.54
CA VAL A 356 -23.78 8.86 14.11
C VAL A 356 -23.42 9.72 15.32
N PRO A 357 -22.18 9.72 15.81
CA PRO A 357 -21.75 10.63 16.86
C PRO A 357 -21.88 12.08 16.38
N GLU A 358 -22.49 12.96 17.20
CA GLU A 358 -22.68 14.38 16.86
C GLU A 358 -21.34 15.05 16.47
N LEU A 359 -20.28 14.80 17.26
CA LEU A 359 -18.95 15.33 16.99
C LEU A 359 -18.39 14.87 15.63
N ALA A 360 -18.68 13.66 15.17
CA ALA A 360 -18.26 13.21 13.85
C ALA A 360 -18.96 14.00 12.74
N HIS A 361 -20.23 14.31 12.91
CA HIS A 361 -20.98 15.14 11.96
C HIS A 361 -20.51 16.60 11.93
N GLU A 362 -20.07 17.14 13.08
CA GLU A 362 -19.60 18.52 13.19
C GLU A 362 -18.18 18.77 12.67
N THR A 363 -17.31 17.76 12.67
CA THR A 363 -15.86 17.96 12.51
C THR A 363 -15.32 17.75 11.10
N TRP A 364 -16.10 17.20 10.17
CA TRP A 364 -15.65 17.06 8.81
C TRP A 364 -15.53 18.44 8.10
N ARG A 365 -14.63 18.54 7.13
CA ARG A 365 -14.32 19.80 6.45
C ARG A 365 -14.15 19.60 4.95
N LEU A 366 -14.41 20.68 4.21
CA LEU A 366 -14.20 20.74 2.77
C LEU A 366 -12.75 21.18 2.45
N GLY A 367 -12.13 20.52 1.50
CA GLY A 367 -10.81 20.87 0.95
C GLY A 367 -10.82 20.84 -0.56
N MET A 368 -9.94 21.64 -1.18
CA MET A 368 -9.77 21.67 -2.63
C MET A 368 -8.45 21.01 -2.99
N MET A 369 -8.48 20.11 -3.97
CA MET A 369 -7.27 19.47 -4.44
C MET A 369 -6.43 20.42 -5.28
N SER A 370 -5.11 20.40 -5.09
CA SER A 370 -4.18 21.09 -5.98
C SER A 370 -4.24 20.51 -7.40
N PRO A 371 -3.91 21.31 -8.45
CA PRO A 371 -3.87 20.79 -9.83
C PRO A 371 -2.96 19.57 -10.00
N ALA A 372 -1.82 19.53 -9.30
CA ALA A 372 -0.90 18.41 -9.34
C ALA A 372 -1.53 17.13 -8.79
N ARG A 373 -2.28 17.22 -7.66
CA ARG A 373 -2.98 16.07 -7.08
C ARG A 373 -4.12 15.57 -7.96
N GLN A 374 -4.82 16.45 -8.67
CA GLN A 374 -5.93 16.09 -9.57
C GLN A 374 -5.49 15.21 -10.76
N ARG A 375 -4.19 15.22 -11.13
CA ARG A 375 -3.65 14.31 -12.16
C ARG A 375 -3.72 12.84 -11.74
N PHE A 376 -3.67 12.56 -10.43
CA PHE A 376 -3.70 11.21 -9.85
C PHE A 376 -5.04 10.87 -9.18
N SER A 377 -5.82 11.88 -8.82
CA SER A 377 -7.11 11.72 -8.12
C SER A 377 -8.14 12.68 -8.72
N PRO A 378 -8.77 12.30 -9.84
CA PRO A 378 -9.68 13.19 -10.57
C PRO A 378 -11.06 13.32 -9.93
N TYR A 379 -11.30 12.65 -8.79
CA TYR A 379 -12.59 12.59 -8.09
C TYR A 379 -12.49 13.17 -6.67
N PHE A 380 -12.99 12.44 -5.68
CA PHE A 380 -12.93 12.81 -4.27
C PHE A 380 -11.87 11.97 -3.55
N THR A 381 -11.43 12.45 -2.39
CA THR A 381 -10.75 11.66 -1.37
C THR A 381 -11.28 12.05 -0.01
N GLY A 382 -11.53 11.06 0.84
CA GLY A 382 -12.24 11.23 2.11
C GLY A 382 -11.37 11.32 3.35
N GLY A 383 -12.04 11.22 4.47
CA GLY A 383 -11.54 11.38 5.82
C GLY A 383 -12.15 12.62 6.48
N GLU A 384 -11.53 13.12 7.54
CA GLU A 384 -11.97 14.36 8.22
C GLU A 384 -12.03 15.57 7.28
N VAL A 385 -11.24 15.54 6.20
CA VAL A 385 -11.32 16.54 5.13
C VAL A 385 -11.70 15.82 3.84
N ILE A 386 -12.91 16.05 3.34
CA ILE A 386 -13.25 15.67 1.98
C ILE A 386 -12.57 16.61 1.01
N SER A 387 -11.66 16.08 0.20
CA SER A 387 -10.94 16.83 -0.82
C SER A 387 -11.59 16.63 -2.19
N ILE A 388 -11.89 17.73 -2.85
CA ILE A 388 -12.67 17.74 -4.08
C ILE A 388 -11.75 18.10 -5.25
N ALA A 389 -11.77 17.29 -6.30
CA ALA A 389 -11.20 17.64 -7.58
C ALA A 389 -12.21 18.51 -8.35
N TYR A 390 -11.87 19.77 -8.58
CA TYR A 390 -12.74 20.71 -9.29
C TYR A 390 -11.91 21.65 -10.17
N PRO A 391 -12.54 22.39 -11.12
CA PRO A 391 -11.83 23.25 -12.02
C PRO A 391 -10.97 24.30 -11.30
N THR A 392 -9.69 24.36 -11.65
CA THR A 392 -8.78 25.42 -11.20
C THR A 392 -8.49 26.41 -12.32
N ALA A 393 -8.08 27.64 -11.97
CA ALA A 393 -7.86 28.71 -12.93
C ALA A 393 -6.87 28.35 -14.05
N GLY A 394 -5.83 27.58 -13.73
CA GLY A 394 -4.78 27.19 -14.68
C GLY A 394 -5.11 26.00 -15.59
N MET A 395 -6.27 25.35 -15.43
CA MET A 395 -6.67 24.23 -16.30
C MET A 395 -7.17 24.73 -17.65
N GLU A 396 -6.91 23.95 -18.70
CA GLU A 396 -7.54 24.11 -20.01
C GLU A 396 -9.06 23.91 -19.92
N HIS A 397 -9.82 24.51 -20.86
CA HIS A 397 -11.28 24.51 -20.82
C HIS A 397 -11.88 23.10 -20.76
N ASP A 398 -11.40 22.19 -21.60
CA ASP A 398 -11.90 20.82 -21.66
C ASP A 398 -11.59 20.04 -20.36
N ALA A 399 -10.44 20.27 -19.75
CA ALA A 399 -10.10 19.68 -18.45
C ALA A 399 -11.02 20.21 -17.35
N LYS A 400 -11.40 21.50 -17.37
CA LYS A 400 -12.40 22.09 -16.45
C LYS A 400 -13.76 21.40 -16.59
N LEU A 401 -14.23 21.23 -17.83
CA LEU A 401 -15.49 20.55 -18.11
C LEU A 401 -15.45 19.08 -17.66
N GLN A 402 -14.38 18.37 -17.93
CA GLN A 402 -14.22 16.98 -17.50
C GLN A 402 -14.25 16.83 -15.97
N ALA A 403 -13.59 17.74 -15.23
CA ALA A 403 -13.63 17.75 -13.77
C ALA A 403 -15.06 17.98 -13.25
N MET A 404 -15.82 18.90 -13.83
CA MET A 404 -17.22 19.13 -13.46
C MET A 404 -18.12 17.92 -13.78
N ARG A 405 -17.94 17.33 -14.96
CA ARG A 405 -18.73 16.18 -15.43
C ARG A 405 -18.42 14.91 -14.64
N GLY A 406 -17.17 14.71 -14.24
CA GLY A 406 -16.76 13.58 -13.39
C GLY A 406 -17.30 13.68 -11.95
N ASN A 407 -17.54 14.91 -11.48
CA ASN A 407 -18.05 15.20 -10.14
C ASN A 407 -19.47 15.82 -10.20
N ASN A 408 -20.30 15.36 -11.14
CA ASN A 408 -21.69 15.78 -11.25
C ASN A 408 -22.51 15.32 -10.02
N ARG A 409 -23.75 15.85 -9.85
CA ARG A 409 -24.55 15.59 -8.67
C ARG A 409 -24.88 14.11 -8.44
N HIS A 410 -25.09 13.33 -9.51
CA HIS A 410 -25.51 11.93 -9.42
C HIS A 410 -24.32 11.02 -9.10
N PHE A 411 -23.13 11.31 -9.66
CA PHE A 411 -21.90 10.61 -9.30
C PHE A 411 -21.42 11.00 -7.90
N ALA A 412 -21.54 12.28 -7.54
CA ALA A 412 -21.21 12.76 -6.20
C ALA A 412 -22.10 12.14 -5.12
N ARG A 413 -23.38 11.86 -5.42
CA ARG A 413 -24.31 11.19 -4.49
C ARG A 413 -23.79 9.83 -4.04
N ALA A 414 -23.15 9.07 -4.94
CA ALA A 414 -22.56 7.78 -4.61
C ALA A 414 -21.20 7.88 -3.89
N THR A 415 -20.50 9.01 -3.99
CA THR A 415 -19.15 9.16 -3.41
C THR A 415 -19.11 9.95 -2.11
N VAL A 416 -20.01 10.91 -1.89
CA VAL A 416 -19.99 11.73 -0.68
C VAL A 416 -20.19 10.88 0.59
N HIS A 417 -21.14 9.96 0.58
CA HIS A 417 -21.36 9.05 1.71
C HIS A 417 -20.19 8.05 1.90
N HIS A 418 -19.50 7.66 0.81
CA HIS A 418 -18.29 6.85 0.87
C HIS A 418 -17.15 7.58 1.57
N GLU A 419 -16.96 8.87 1.25
CA GLU A 419 -15.86 9.67 1.78
C GLU A 419 -16.13 10.22 3.20
N LEU A 420 -17.39 10.51 3.54
CA LEU A 420 -17.76 11.13 4.79
C LEU A 420 -18.49 10.15 5.76
N ILE A 421 -19.79 10.28 5.89
CA ILE A 421 -20.66 9.49 6.76
C ILE A 421 -21.71 8.80 5.90
N PRO A 422 -21.74 7.48 5.96
CA PRO A 422 -21.18 6.54 6.94
C PRO A 422 -19.75 6.07 6.66
N GLY A 423 -19.08 6.52 5.59
CA GLY A 423 -17.82 5.99 5.08
C GLY A 423 -16.56 6.37 5.86
N HIS A 424 -15.54 6.80 5.13
CA HIS A 424 -14.17 6.97 5.63
C HIS A 424 -14.03 7.90 6.84
N HIS A 425 -14.75 9.04 6.86
CA HIS A 425 -14.66 9.95 7.98
C HIS A 425 -15.16 9.31 9.28
N LEU A 426 -16.35 8.71 9.25
CA LEU A 426 -16.89 8.05 10.44
C LEU A 426 -16.01 6.87 10.87
N GLN A 427 -15.51 6.06 9.92
CA GLN A 427 -14.62 4.96 10.23
C GLN A 427 -13.34 5.45 10.92
N GLY A 428 -12.67 6.47 10.36
CA GLY A 428 -11.48 7.07 10.97
C GLY A 428 -11.77 7.63 12.37
N PHE A 429 -12.87 8.36 12.51
CA PHE A 429 -13.32 8.89 13.80
C PHE A 429 -13.49 7.79 14.86
N MET A 430 -14.04 6.65 14.48
CA MET A 430 -14.21 5.50 15.38
C MET A 430 -12.89 4.77 15.64
N SER A 431 -12.06 4.57 14.63
CA SER A 431 -10.76 3.89 14.76
C SER A 431 -9.80 4.60 15.71
N ASP A 432 -9.82 5.93 15.75
CA ASP A 432 -9.01 6.71 16.70
C ASP A 432 -9.44 6.53 18.17
N ARG A 433 -10.66 6.03 18.40
CA ARG A 433 -11.28 5.91 19.74
C ARG A 433 -11.38 4.50 20.24
N TRP A 434 -11.42 3.51 19.33
CA TRP A 434 -11.67 2.12 19.69
C TRP A 434 -10.53 1.21 19.22
N ALA A 435 -10.03 0.37 20.11
CA ALA A 435 -8.94 -0.58 19.87
C ALA A 435 -7.73 0.03 19.12
N PRO A 436 -7.15 1.17 19.58
CA PRO A 436 -6.11 1.91 18.83
C PRO A 436 -4.85 1.08 18.57
N HIS A 437 -4.53 0.08 19.39
CA HIS A 437 -3.42 -0.85 19.16
C HIS A 437 -3.57 -1.66 17.86
N ARG A 438 -4.81 -1.87 17.39
CA ARG A 438 -5.10 -2.55 16.13
C ARG A 438 -4.84 -1.71 14.89
N GLY A 439 -4.59 -0.42 15.04
CA GLY A 439 -4.28 0.48 13.92
C GLY A 439 -3.02 0.09 13.13
N MET A 440 -2.11 -0.72 13.72
CA MET A 440 -0.96 -1.26 13.01
C MET A 440 -1.31 -2.36 11.98
N PHE A 441 -2.46 -3.01 12.13
CA PHE A 441 -2.96 -4.09 11.26
C PHE A 441 -3.94 -3.59 10.21
N ARG A 442 -3.88 -2.27 9.93
CA ARG A 442 -4.82 -1.61 9.03
C ARG A 442 -4.83 -2.24 7.64
N THR A 443 -5.97 -2.83 7.28
CA THR A 443 -6.19 -3.44 5.98
C THR A 443 -7.08 -2.59 5.07
N PRO A 444 -6.77 -2.48 3.75
CA PRO A 444 -7.68 -1.85 2.80
C PRO A 444 -9.00 -2.59 2.66
N PHE A 445 -9.06 -3.90 2.98
CA PHE A 445 -10.30 -4.68 2.93
C PHE A 445 -11.35 -4.24 3.95
N LEU A 446 -10.94 -3.62 5.06
CA LEU A 446 -11.90 -2.94 5.92
C LEU A 446 -12.00 -1.44 5.61
N VAL A 447 -10.88 -0.76 5.37
CA VAL A 447 -10.91 0.70 5.16
C VAL A 447 -11.75 1.07 3.95
N GLU A 448 -11.47 0.48 2.80
CA GLU A 448 -12.24 0.70 1.57
C GLU A 448 -13.51 -0.14 1.55
N GLY A 449 -13.42 -1.36 2.09
CA GLY A 449 -14.55 -2.29 2.16
C GLY A 449 -15.73 -1.76 2.98
N TRP A 450 -15.50 -1.05 4.07
CA TRP A 450 -16.53 -0.41 4.86
C TRP A 450 -17.32 0.64 4.06
N ALA A 451 -16.62 1.53 3.40
CA ALA A 451 -17.25 2.56 2.59
C ALA A 451 -18.02 1.96 1.41
N LEU A 452 -17.47 0.89 0.80
CA LEU A 452 -18.11 0.18 -0.30
C LEU A 452 -19.29 -0.68 0.15
N TYR A 453 -19.22 -1.28 1.32
CA TYR A 453 -20.37 -1.94 1.93
C TYR A 453 -21.58 -1.00 1.98
N TRP A 454 -21.38 0.27 2.34
CA TRP A 454 -22.44 1.26 2.36
C TRP A 454 -22.93 1.66 0.96
N GLU A 455 -22.06 1.66 -0.07
CA GLU A 455 -22.53 1.80 -1.46
C GLU A 455 -23.52 0.68 -1.83
N LEU A 456 -23.25 -0.58 -1.41
CA LEU A 456 -24.12 -1.73 -1.65
C LEU A 456 -25.43 -1.63 -0.84
N ARG A 457 -25.35 -1.33 0.45
CA ARG A 457 -26.52 -1.24 1.33
C ARG A 457 -27.44 -0.10 0.95
N LEU A 458 -26.91 1.07 0.63
CA LEU A 458 -27.71 2.22 0.21
C LEU A 458 -28.39 1.97 -1.15
N TRP A 459 -27.78 1.19 -2.05
CA TRP A 459 -28.46 0.70 -3.24
C TRP A 459 -29.70 -0.12 -2.88
N ASP A 460 -29.55 -1.15 -2.05
CA ASP A 460 -30.67 -2.03 -1.66
C ASP A 460 -31.78 -1.30 -0.90
N LEU A 461 -31.44 -0.27 -0.13
CA LEU A 461 -32.37 0.54 0.65
C LEU A 461 -33.05 1.65 -0.15
N GLY A 462 -32.75 1.78 -1.46
CA GLY A 462 -33.38 2.77 -2.34
C GLY A 462 -32.93 4.19 -2.06
N PHE A 463 -31.64 4.43 -1.81
CA PHE A 463 -31.08 5.77 -1.62
C PHE A 463 -31.06 6.60 -2.92
N ALA A 464 -31.06 5.95 -4.08
CA ALA A 464 -31.24 6.61 -5.37
C ALA A 464 -32.65 7.23 -5.48
N GLU A 465 -32.75 8.47 -5.96
CA GLU A 465 -34.03 9.18 -6.15
C GLU A 465 -34.63 8.96 -7.55
N GLY A 466 -33.84 8.37 -8.47
CA GLY A 466 -34.26 8.09 -9.83
C GLY A 466 -33.17 7.42 -10.65
N PRO A 467 -33.47 7.13 -11.92
CA PRO A 467 -32.57 6.38 -12.81
C PRO A 467 -31.23 7.11 -13.09
N GLU A 468 -31.18 8.44 -12.96
CA GLU A 468 -29.93 9.19 -13.05
C GLU A 468 -28.99 8.89 -11.87
N ASP A 469 -29.53 8.83 -10.64
CA ASP A 469 -28.80 8.46 -9.45
C ASP A 469 -28.38 6.98 -9.51
N GLU A 470 -29.26 6.11 -9.97
CA GLU A 470 -28.94 4.69 -10.21
C GLU A 470 -27.76 4.55 -11.18
N LEU A 471 -27.73 5.29 -12.29
CA LEU A 471 -26.59 5.29 -13.20
C LEU A 471 -25.30 5.78 -12.53
N GLY A 472 -25.40 6.76 -11.64
CA GLY A 472 -24.26 7.24 -10.85
C GLY A 472 -23.70 6.15 -9.92
N MET A 473 -24.57 5.49 -9.16
CA MET A 473 -24.20 4.38 -8.26
C MET A 473 -23.66 3.18 -9.04
N LEU A 474 -24.25 2.84 -10.18
CA LEU A 474 -23.81 1.75 -11.04
C LEU A 474 -22.49 2.03 -11.75
N PHE A 475 -22.21 3.30 -12.10
CA PHE A 475 -20.90 3.69 -12.61
C PHE A 475 -19.80 3.34 -11.61
N TRP A 476 -19.98 3.71 -10.34
CA TRP A 476 -18.99 3.42 -9.31
C TRP A 476 -18.90 1.93 -8.99
N ARG A 477 -20.02 1.22 -8.84
CA ARG A 477 -20.00 -0.22 -8.58
C ARG A 477 -19.31 -1.01 -9.70
N ALA A 478 -19.60 -0.69 -10.97
CA ALA A 478 -18.91 -1.30 -12.11
C ALA A 478 -17.41 -0.94 -12.14
N HIS A 479 -17.06 0.28 -11.77
CA HIS A 479 -15.66 0.68 -11.62
C HIS A 479 -14.95 -0.15 -10.53
N ARG A 480 -15.60 -0.45 -9.39
CA ARG A 480 -15.04 -1.31 -8.35
C ARG A 480 -14.84 -2.76 -8.84
N ALA A 481 -15.80 -3.32 -9.57
CA ALA A 481 -15.65 -4.64 -10.19
C ALA A 481 -14.51 -4.65 -11.23
N ALA A 482 -14.43 -3.61 -12.06
CA ALA A 482 -13.36 -3.46 -13.04
C ALA A 482 -11.98 -3.35 -12.40
N ARG A 483 -11.86 -2.73 -11.21
CA ARG A 483 -10.61 -2.66 -10.45
C ARG A 483 -10.08 -4.04 -10.06
N ILE A 484 -10.92 -4.97 -9.68
CA ILE A 484 -10.51 -6.36 -9.41
C ILE A 484 -9.97 -6.98 -10.70
N LEU A 485 -10.72 -6.83 -11.80
CA LEU A 485 -10.38 -7.44 -13.09
C LEU A 485 -9.04 -6.97 -13.61
N PHE A 486 -8.85 -5.65 -13.73
CA PHE A 486 -7.60 -5.15 -14.33
C PHE A 486 -6.41 -5.31 -13.40
N SER A 487 -6.56 -5.10 -12.07
CA SER A 487 -5.41 -5.18 -11.17
C SER A 487 -4.90 -6.62 -11.01
N LEU A 488 -5.80 -7.60 -10.87
CA LEU A 488 -5.38 -8.99 -10.75
C LEU A 488 -4.81 -9.52 -12.07
N ASN A 489 -5.43 -9.22 -13.23
CA ASN A 489 -4.88 -9.62 -14.53
C ASN A 489 -3.52 -8.97 -14.81
N PHE A 490 -3.33 -7.70 -14.41
CA PHE A 490 -2.03 -7.04 -14.49
C PHE A 490 -0.98 -7.76 -13.63
N HIS A 491 -1.27 -8.01 -12.35
CA HIS A 491 -0.31 -8.66 -11.44
C HIS A 491 -0.05 -10.13 -11.76
N LEU A 492 -0.99 -10.82 -12.43
CA LEU A 492 -0.78 -12.16 -13.00
C LEU A 492 0.06 -12.14 -14.29
N GLY A 493 0.28 -10.96 -14.90
CA GLY A 493 0.96 -10.81 -16.17
C GLY A 493 0.09 -11.15 -17.39
N ASN A 494 -1.23 -11.21 -17.21
CA ASN A 494 -2.18 -11.49 -18.29
C ASN A 494 -2.46 -10.26 -19.16
N TRP A 495 -2.45 -9.06 -18.57
CA TRP A 495 -2.76 -7.80 -19.25
C TRP A 495 -1.62 -6.79 -19.10
N SER A 496 -1.35 -6.08 -20.19
CA SER A 496 -0.50 -4.89 -20.18
C SER A 496 -1.22 -3.71 -19.50
N PRO A 497 -0.50 -2.64 -19.11
CA PRO A 497 -1.12 -1.41 -18.63
C PRO A 497 -2.12 -0.81 -19.63
N GLU A 498 -1.81 -0.86 -20.93
CA GLU A 498 -2.65 -0.34 -22.02
C GLU A 498 -3.94 -1.14 -22.14
N GLU A 499 -3.88 -2.48 -22.07
CA GLU A 499 -5.06 -3.36 -22.06
C GLU A 499 -5.95 -3.07 -20.85
N CYS A 500 -5.36 -2.74 -19.68
CA CYS A 500 -6.11 -2.30 -18.51
C CYS A 500 -6.88 -0.99 -18.77
N VAL A 501 -6.26 -0.02 -19.45
CA VAL A 501 -6.89 1.24 -19.84
C VAL A 501 -8.04 1.00 -20.83
N GLU A 502 -7.79 0.24 -21.89
CA GLU A 502 -8.80 -0.13 -22.89
C GLU A 502 -10.00 -0.81 -22.25
N PHE A 503 -9.74 -1.72 -21.32
CA PHE A 503 -10.80 -2.40 -20.56
C PHE A 503 -11.69 -1.43 -19.79
N LEU A 504 -11.11 -0.45 -19.08
CA LEU A 504 -11.85 0.56 -18.31
C LEU A 504 -12.69 1.46 -19.22
N VAL A 505 -12.17 1.88 -20.35
CA VAL A 505 -12.90 2.69 -21.33
C VAL A 505 -14.08 1.89 -21.90
N ALA A 506 -13.82 0.65 -22.32
CA ALA A 506 -14.83 -0.17 -22.98
C ALA A 506 -15.94 -0.65 -22.02
N ASN A 507 -15.63 -1.00 -20.78
CA ASN A 507 -16.56 -1.71 -19.89
C ASN A 507 -17.14 -0.83 -18.78
N VAL A 508 -16.47 0.25 -18.40
CA VAL A 508 -16.96 1.20 -17.37
C VAL A 508 -17.45 2.50 -18.00
N GLY A 509 -16.94 2.86 -19.18
CA GLY A 509 -17.25 4.12 -19.86
C GLY A 509 -16.44 5.29 -19.27
N HIS A 510 -15.21 5.05 -18.81
CA HIS A 510 -14.28 6.13 -18.48
C HIS A 510 -13.90 6.93 -19.72
N ALA A 511 -13.68 8.23 -19.53
CA ALA A 511 -12.88 8.98 -20.51
C ALA A 511 -11.44 8.43 -20.53
N GLN A 512 -10.80 8.37 -21.68
CA GLN A 512 -9.45 7.82 -21.87
C GLN A 512 -8.46 8.30 -20.79
N ARG A 513 -8.35 9.61 -20.59
CA ARG A 513 -7.46 10.22 -19.60
C ARG A 513 -7.74 9.79 -18.15
N ASN A 514 -9.01 9.58 -17.81
CA ASN A 514 -9.38 9.13 -16.47
C ASN A 514 -9.03 7.64 -16.26
N ALA A 515 -9.17 6.82 -17.31
CA ALA A 515 -8.74 5.43 -17.29
C ALA A 515 -7.22 5.31 -17.13
N GLU A 516 -6.44 6.11 -17.88
CA GLU A 516 -4.98 6.19 -17.74
C GLU A 516 -4.55 6.63 -16.35
N ALA A 517 -5.20 7.65 -15.78
CA ALA A 517 -4.92 8.11 -14.42
C ALA A 517 -5.22 7.02 -13.37
N GLU A 518 -6.30 6.27 -13.54
CA GLU A 518 -6.69 5.17 -12.65
C GLU A 518 -5.72 4.00 -12.73
N VAL A 519 -5.33 3.58 -13.93
CA VAL A 519 -4.33 2.51 -14.12
C VAL A 519 -2.97 2.97 -13.57
N ARG A 520 -2.51 4.18 -13.92
CA ARG A 520 -1.26 4.76 -13.39
C ARG A 520 -1.25 4.78 -11.86
N ARG A 521 -2.33 5.25 -11.24
CA ARG A 521 -2.49 5.24 -9.78
C ARG A 521 -2.34 3.82 -9.21
N SER A 522 -2.93 2.84 -9.86
CA SER A 522 -3.00 1.47 -9.37
C SER A 522 -1.67 0.73 -9.46
N ILE A 523 -0.91 0.92 -10.55
CA ILE A 523 0.33 0.18 -10.82
C ILE A 523 1.62 0.95 -10.50
N GLN A 524 1.55 2.27 -10.33
CA GLN A 524 2.70 3.14 -10.04
C GLN A 524 2.55 3.97 -8.77
N GLY A 525 1.34 4.09 -8.21
CA GLY A 525 1.00 5.04 -7.15
C GLY A 525 1.42 4.64 -5.73
N GLY A 526 2.17 3.56 -5.55
CA GLY A 526 2.61 3.09 -4.23
C GLY A 526 1.53 2.35 -3.43
N TYR A 527 0.42 1.97 -4.06
CA TYR A 527 -0.58 1.08 -3.49
C TYR A 527 -0.11 -0.38 -3.56
N GLY A 528 -0.48 -1.19 -2.56
CA GLY A 528 -0.23 -2.62 -2.59
C GLY A 528 -1.04 -3.32 -3.72
N PRO A 529 -0.62 -4.50 -4.17
CA PRO A 529 -1.21 -5.20 -5.31
C PRO A 529 -2.71 -5.50 -5.16
N LEU A 530 -3.17 -5.74 -3.93
CA LEU A 530 -4.58 -6.03 -3.63
C LEU A 530 -5.42 -4.79 -3.32
N TYR A 531 -4.83 -3.58 -3.25
CA TYR A 531 -5.55 -2.38 -2.82
C TYR A 531 -6.80 -2.11 -3.66
N GLN A 532 -6.68 -2.25 -4.98
CA GLN A 532 -7.82 -2.00 -5.89
C GLN A 532 -8.91 -3.06 -5.77
N ALA A 533 -8.55 -4.29 -5.47
CA ALA A 533 -9.48 -5.38 -5.25
C ALA A 533 -10.20 -5.26 -3.88
N ALA A 534 -9.54 -4.68 -2.90
CA ALA A 534 -10.03 -4.58 -1.52
C ALA A 534 -11.34 -3.79 -1.39
N TYR A 535 -11.60 -2.81 -2.26
CA TYR A 535 -12.86 -2.05 -2.25
C TYR A 535 -14.08 -2.99 -2.28
N LEU A 536 -14.29 -3.66 -3.39
CA LEU A 536 -15.49 -4.47 -3.59
C LEU A 536 -15.44 -5.77 -2.77
N LEU A 537 -14.28 -6.42 -2.67
CA LEU A 537 -14.16 -7.65 -1.89
C LEU A 537 -14.40 -7.42 -0.40
N GLY A 538 -13.85 -6.37 0.17
CA GLY A 538 -14.10 -6.00 1.56
C GLY A 538 -15.57 -5.61 1.80
N GLY A 539 -16.17 -4.88 0.85
CA GLY A 539 -17.60 -4.58 0.87
C GLY A 539 -18.46 -5.83 0.86
N MET A 540 -18.13 -6.82 0.02
CA MET A 540 -18.83 -8.11 -0.05
C MET A 540 -18.68 -8.92 1.24
N GLN A 541 -17.51 -8.90 1.87
CA GLN A 541 -17.30 -9.56 3.16
C GLN A 541 -18.23 -8.99 4.24
N LEU A 542 -18.27 -7.66 4.37
CA LEU A 542 -19.16 -6.99 5.33
C LEU A 542 -20.63 -7.17 5.00
N TYR A 543 -20.98 -7.18 3.70
CA TYR A 543 -22.34 -7.45 3.24
C TYR A 543 -22.77 -8.87 3.59
N ALA A 544 -21.91 -9.87 3.39
CA ALA A 544 -22.17 -11.25 3.78
C ALA A 544 -22.31 -11.41 5.30
N LEU A 545 -21.47 -10.73 6.08
CA LEU A 545 -21.53 -10.72 7.53
C LEU A 545 -22.81 -10.04 8.05
N HIS A 546 -23.24 -8.94 7.42
CA HIS A 546 -24.53 -8.33 7.68
C HIS A 546 -25.68 -9.33 7.46
N GLY A 547 -25.69 -10.02 6.32
CA GLY A 547 -26.67 -11.06 6.03
C GLY A 547 -26.67 -12.19 7.05
N GLU A 548 -25.52 -12.53 7.63
CA GLU A 548 -25.39 -13.55 8.67
C GLU A 548 -25.94 -13.08 10.03
N LEU A 549 -25.62 -11.86 10.45
CA LEU A 549 -25.90 -11.38 11.80
C LEU A 549 -27.23 -10.63 11.92
N VAL A 550 -27.60 -9.84 10.90
CA VAL A 550 -28.81 -9.00 10.92
C VAL A 550 -29.98 -9.68 10.24
N GLU A 551 -29.85 -10.06 8.95
CA GLU A 551 -30.99 -10.62 8.18
C GLU A 551 -31.42 -12.01 8.68
N ARG A 552 -30.45 -12.87 8.98
CA ARG A 552 -30.68 -14.23 9.50
C ARG A 552 -30.43 -14.40 10.99
N GLY A 553 -29.87 -13.38 11.62
CA GLY A 553 -29.50 -13.36 13.02
C GLY A 553 -30.48 -12.55 13.88
N THR A 554 -29.96 -12.04 15.00
CA THR A 554 -30.73 -11.31 16.00
C THR A 554 -30.19 -9.89 16.25
N TRP A 555 -29.21 -9.43 15.48
CA TRP A 555 -28.62 -8.13 15.65
C TRP A 555 -29.49 -7.05 15.00
N SER A 556 -29.56 -5.86 15.62
CA SER A 556 -30.09 -4.68 14.93
C SER A 556 -29.05 -4.13 13.93
N GLU A 557 -29.52 -3.37 12.95
CA GLU A 557 -28.66 -2.65 12.00
C GLU A 557 -27.63 -1.81 12.78
N ALA A 558 -28.09 -0.96 13.68
CA ALA A 558 -27.24 -0.04 14.42
C ALA A 558 -26.21 -0.77 15.32
N ASP A 559 -26.58 -1.88 15.96
CA ASP A 559 -25.66 -2.65 16.80
C ASP A 559 -24.58 -3.35 15.98
N TYR A 560 -24.95 -3.91 14.83
CA TYR A 560 -23.99 -4.52 13.90
C TYR A 560 -22.94 -3.50 13.42
N HIS A 561 -23.40 -2.36 12.92
CA HIS A 561 -22.51 -1.35 12.38
C HIS A 561 -21.57 -0.76 13.44
N GLU A 562 -22.11 -0.48 14.65
CA GLU A 562 -21.29 -0.01 15.75
C GLU A 562 -20.27 -1.07 16.19
N ALA A 563 -20.65 -2.34 16.25
CA ALA A 563 -19.76 -3.42 16.64
C ALA A 563 -18.60 -3.59 15.64
N VAL A 564 -18.87 -3.48 14.32
CA VAL A 564 -17.81 -3.50 13.28
C VAL A 564 -16.85 -2.33 13.46
N LEU A 565 -17.36 -1.10 13.58
CA LEU A 565 -16.54 0.12 13.72
C LEU A 565 -15.64 0.11 14.97
N ARG A 566 -16.06 -0.56 16.04
CA ARG A 566 -15.29 -0.68 17.29
C ARG A 566 -14.11 -1.66 17.19
N GLN A 567 -14.04 -2.47 16.14
CA GLN A 567 -12.92 -3.42 15.97
C GLN A 567 -11.67 -2.79 15.37
N ASN A 568 -11.71 -1.51 14.99
CA ASN A 568 -10.68 -0.86 14.19
C ASN A 568 -10.55 -1.52 12.80
N SER A 569 -9.51 -1.19 12.03
CA SER A 569 -9.39 -1.56 10.61
C SER A 569 -8.68 -2.90 10.39
N ILE A 570 -9.14 -3.97 11.07
CA ILE A 570 -8.60 -5.33 10.95
C ILE A 570 -9.31 -6.15 9.86
N PRO A 571 -8.74 -7.28 9.40
CA PRO A 571 -9.38 -8.13 8.39
C PRO A 571 -10.82 -8.54 8.75
N PRO A 572 -11.79 -8.39 7.82
CA PRO A 572 -13.20 -8.71 8.07
C PRO A 572 -13.47 -10.16 8.52
N ASP A 573 -12.62 -11.12 8.12
CA ASP A 573 -12.69 -12.51 8.61
C ASP A 573 -12.54 -12.61 10.14
N LEU A 574 -11.61 -11.85 10.72
CA LEU A 574 -11.42 -11.82 12.16
C LEU A 574 -12.52 -11.02 12.89
N ILE A 575 -13.06 -9.98 12.24
CA ILE A 575 -14.27 -9.29 12.74
C ILE A 575 -15.44 -10.28 12.77
N ARG A 576 -15.63 -11.07 11.72
CA ARG A 576 -16.65 -12.12 11.68
C ARG A 576 -16.48 -13.09 12.85
N ALA A 577 -15.26 -13.59 13.06
CA ALA A 577 -14.99 -14.50 14.17
C ALA A 577 -15.33 -13.88 15.54
N LEU A 578 -15.04 -12.59 15.73
CA LEU A 578 -15.41 -11.87 16.97
C LEU A 578 -16.93 -11.79 17.16
N LEU A 579 -17.67 -11.39 16.12
CA LEU A 579 -19.10 -11.05 16.24
C LEU A 579 -20.01 -12.28 16.19
N THR A 580 -19.64 -13.34 15.48
CA THR A 580 -20.41 -14.59 15.43
C THR A 580 -20.17 -15.51 16.62
N GLY A 581 -19.12 -15.27 17.41
CA GLY A 581 -18.73 -16.17 18.47
C GLY A 581 -18.05 -17.46 17.98
N ALA A 582 -17.60 -17.53 16.73
CA ALA A 582 -16.88 -18.69 16.18
C ALA A 582 -15.64 -19.03 17.02
N GLU A 583 -15.29 -20.30 17.09
CA GLU A 583 -14.09 -20.75 17.78
C GLU A 583 -12.84 -20.17 17.12
N LEU A 584 -11.90 -19.68 17.93
CA LEU A 584 -10.60 -19.18 17.49
C LEU A 584 -9.52 -20.14 17.94
N THR A 585 -8.68 -20.58 17.02
CA THR A 585 -7.56 -21.49 17.26
C THR A 585 -6.23 -20.83 16.87
N ARG A 586 -5.10 -21.37 17.39
CA ARG A 586 -3.74 -20.89 17.03
C ARG A 586 -3.46 -20.96 15.52
N GLU A 587 -3.97 -21.99 14.87
CA GLU A 587 -3.84 -22.26 13.44
C GLU A 587 -5.08 -21.81 12.67
N GLN A 588 -5.76 -20.76 13.16
CA GLN A 588 -7.03 -20.27 12.61
C GLN A 588 -7.13 -20.48 11.09
N PRO A 589 -8.00 -21.39 10.60
CA PRO A 589 -8.05 -21.73 9.19
C PRO A 589 -8.49 -20.52 8.35
N LEU A 590 -8.06 -20.52 7.08
CA LEU A 590 -8.50 -19.56 6.09
C LEU A 590 -9.54 -20.27 5.21
N ASP A 591 -10.80 -20.23 5.61
CA ASP A 591 -11.88 -21.01 4.99
C ASP A 591 -13.17 -20.21 4.73
N TRP A 592 -13.24 -18.95 5.21
CA TRP A 592 -14.44 -18.17 4.99
C TRP A 592 -14.58 -17.75 3.53
N ARG A 593 -15.66 -18.27 2.89
CA ARG A 593 -16.04 -17.91 1.53
C ARG A 593 -17.37 -17.16 1.56
N PHE A 594 -17.35 -15.96 1.01
CA PHE A 594 -18.51 -15.07 0.95
C PHE A 594 -19.08 -15.02 -0.48
N PRO A 595 -20.39 -14.91 -0.66
CA PRO A 595 -20.97 -14.79 -2.00
C PRO A 595 -20.69 -13.43 -2.60
N GLY A 596 -20.72 -13.32 -3.93
CA GLY A 596 -20.74 -12.03 -4.61
C GLY A 596 -22.00 -11.22 -4.28
N ALA A 597 -21.89 -9.89 -4.28
CA ALA A 597 -23.02 -9.02 -3.96
C ALA A 597 -24.14 -9.13 -5.01
N ALA A 598 -23.81 -9.37 -6.29
CA ALA A 598 -24.79 -9.61 -7.34
C ALA A 598 -25.62 -10.90 -7.14
N GLN A 599 -25.07 -11.89 -6.44
CA GLN A 599 -25.77 -13.15 -6.12
C GLN A 599 -26.76 -13.00 -4.97
N THR A 600 -26.62 -11.96 -4.16
CA THR A 600 -27.42 -11.70 -2.96
C THR A 600 -28.27 -10.42 -3.08
N ALA A 601 -28.02 -9.58 -4.10
CA ALA A 601 -28.79 -8.36 -4.37
C ALA A 601 -30.27 -8.68 -4.65
N ARG A 602 -31.19 -7.95 -4.02
CA ARG A 602 -32.64 -8.04 -4.18
C ARG A 602 -33.15 -7.17 -5.32
#